data_9f25ca33ae133c729febb3eb9866ae6f
#
_entry.id   9f25ca33ae133c729febb3eb9866ae6f
#
_cell.length_a   1.000
_cell.length_b   1.000
_cell.length_c   1.000
_cell.angle_alpha   90.00
_cell.angle_beta   90.00
_cell.angle_gamma   90.00
#
_symmetry.space_group_name_H-M   'P 1'
#
loop_
_entity.id
_entity.type
_entity.pdbx_description
1 polymer ?
#
loop_
_entity_poly.entity_id
_entity_poly.type
_entity_poly.pdbx_seq_one_letter_code
_entity_poly.pdbx_strand_id
1 'polypeptide(L)'
;KGQLRFTGPTAELLKRPDLLRSVFLGAEPAEHTEHTEPAVPRVSSPPRSPQSPALRATDLVCRFGGVRAVDGVSLSVVPGEIVGLIGPNGAGKTTVLDAISGFVPTEAGTITLGEVELTGAPVARRAWAGLGRSFQDARLFPGLTVAEALALAHERWVEVRSTADAVLRTPPLVMSEWKVRRDTDVLIERFGLGDYRNKFVGELSTGSRRIVDLAAVVAQRPKVVLLDEPSSGIAQRETEALGPLLLRLRNELGCAMVIVEHDMGLLAQVADRLVALETGRVIAEGRPAEVLGHPMVVASYLGSSAELVARSGSRVQATDAGGLS
;
A
#
# COMPACT_ATOMS: atom_id res chain seq x y z
N LYS A 1 -25.83 -2.55 -4.39
CA LYS A 1 -27.10 -2.88 -3.68
C LYS A 1 -26.68 -3.64 -2.44
N GLY A 2 -26.66 -2.96 -1.24
CA GLY A 2 -26.28 -3.56 0.03
C GLY A 2 -27.31 -4.61 0.46
N GLN A 3 -26.88 -5.86 0.65
CA GLN A 3 -27.71 -6.89 1.30
C GLN A 3 -27.37 -6.92 2.78
N LEU A 4 -28.41 -6.87 3.61
CA LEU A 4 -28.27 -7.05 5.06
C LEU A 4 -27.97 -8.53 5.30
N ARG A 5 -26.75 -8.88 5.75
CA ARG A 5 -26.31 -10.27 5.93
C ARG A 5 -26.52 -10.80 7.36
N PHE A 6 -26.67 -9.90 8.33
CA PHE A 6 -26.92 -10.28 9.73
C PHE A 6 -27.65 -9.17 10.48
N THR A 7 -28.63 -9.54 11.32
CA THR A 7 -29.31 -8.65 12.25
C THR A 7 -29.40 -9.37 13.60
N GLY A 8 -28.61 -8.91 14.58
CA GLY A 8 -28.59 -9.52 15.90
C GLY A 8 -27.54 -8.86 16.81
N PRO A 9 -27.47 -9.23 18.09
CA PRO A 9 -26.48 -8.70 19.01
C PRO A 9 -25.06 -9.08 18.57
N THR A 10 -24.11 -8.16 18.70
CA THR A 10 -22.70 -8.33 18.32
C THR A 10 -22.06 -9.57 18.96
N ALA A 11 -22.50 -9.94 20.17
CA ALA A 11 -22.05 -11.14 20.86
C ALA A 11 -22.42 -12.46 20.17
N GLU A 12 -23.50 -12.49 19.39
CA GLU A 12 -23.87 -13.65 18.57
C GLU A 12 -23.06 -13.74 17.28
N LEU A 13 -22.75 -12.60 16.69
CA LEU A 13 -21.87 -12.52 15.52
C LEU A 13 -20.47 -13.06 15.84
N LEU A 14 -19.95 -12.76 17.04
CA LEU A 14 -18.65 -13.23 17.51
C LEU A 14 -18.58 -14.77 17.69
N LYS A 15 -19.73 -15.43 17.86
CA LYS A 15 -19.82 -16.90 17.97
C LYS A 15 -19.88 -17.60 16.60
N ARG A 16 -19.94 -16.85 15.52
CA ARG A 16 -20.10 -17.38 14.16
C ARG A 16 -18.96 -16.91 13.24
N PRO A 17 -17.79 -17.57 13.32
CA PRO A 17 -16.61 -17.22 12.51
C PRO A 17 -16.84 -17.37 11.01
N ASP A 18 -17.80 -18.20 10.58
CA ASP A 18 -18.27 -18.36 9.21
C ASP A 18 -18.90 -17.07 8.65
N LEU A 19 -19.78 -16.44 9.42
CA LEU A 19 -20.39 -15.17 9.05
C LEU A 19 -19.38 -14.01 9.08
N LEU A 20 -18.50 -13.99 10.06
CA LEU A 20 -17.42 -13.00 10.11
C LEU A 20 -16.53 -13.10 8.85
N ARG A 21 -16.13 -14.31 8.46
CA ARG A 21 -15.37 -14.53 7.23
C ARG A 21 -16.11 -14.05 5.98
N SER A 22 -17.42 -14.32 5.86
CA SER A 22 -18.21 -13.89 4.70
C SER A 22 -18.37 -12.37 4.62
N VAL A 23 -18.41 -11.69 5.75
CA VAL A 23 -18.49 -10.20 5.84
C VAL A 23 -17.15 -9.54 5.51
N PHE A 24 -16.04 -10.10 6.03
CA PHE A 24 -14.71 -9.52 5.87
C PHE A 24 -13.95 -10.00 4.63
N LEU A 25 -14.20 -11.22 4.15
CA LEU A 25 -13.50 -11.81 3.01
C LEU A 25 -14.32 -11.83 1.72
N GLY A 26 -15.58 -11.33 1.74
CA GLY A 26 -16.45 -11.31 0.57
C GLY A 26 -16.82 -12.71 0.01
N ALA A 27 -16.46 -13.80 0.71
CA ALA A 27 -16.74 -15.16 0.30
C ALA A 27 -18.21 -15.51 0.60
N GLU A 28 -18.95 -15.98 -0.39
CA GLU A 28 -20.24 -16.62 -0.16
C GLU A 28 -20.08 -17.89 0.67
N PRO A 29 -21.06 -18.24 1.55
CA PRO A 29 -21.02 -19.51 2.26
C PRO A 29 -20.96 -20.64 1.25
N ALA A 30 -19.93 -21.47 1.30
CA ALA A 30 -19.78 -22.62 0.45
C ALA A 30 -20.92 -23.61 0.73
N GLU A 31 -21.89 -23.68 -0.15
CA GLU A 31 -22.73 -24.88 -0.29
C GLU A 31 -21.83 -26.01 -0.80
N HIS A 32 -21.83 -27.11 -0.06
CA HIS A 32 -21.10 -28.32 -0.41
C HIS A 32 -21.57 -28.85 -1.78
N THR A 33 -20.79 -28.55 -2.81
CA THR A 33 -20.78 -29.31 -4.04
C THR A 33 -19.34 -29.61 -4.39
N GLU A 34 -19.00 -30.89 -4.30
CA GLU A 34 -17.74 -31.45 -4.77
C GLU A 34 -17.62 -31.22 -6.29
N HIS A 35 -16.89 -30.20 -6.68
CA HIS A 35 -16.29 -30.11 -8.01
C HIS A 35 -14.79 -29.85 -7.83
N THR A 36 -14.04 -30.89 -8.10
CA THR A 36 -12.58 -30.94 -8.17
C THR A 36 -12.13 -30.12 -9.37
N GLU A 37 -11.81 -28.82 -9.17
CA GLU A 37 -11.00 -28.08 -10.11
C GLU A 37 -9.52 -28.27 -9.76
N PRO A 38 -8.63 -28.40 -10.78
CA PRO A 38 -7.21 -28.65 -10.53
C PRO A 38 -6.58 -27.43 -9.85
N ALA A 39 -6.13 -27.65 -8.61
CA ALA A 39 -5.39 -26.68 -7.84
C ALA A 39 -4.14 -26.24 -8.60
N VAL A 40 -4.07 -24.96 -8.96
CA VAL A 40 -2.81 -24.33 -9.37
C VAL A 40 -1.80 -24.55 -8.24
N PRO A 41 -0.64 -25.16 -8.49
CA PRO A 41 0.32 -25.46 -7.44
C PRO A 41 0.77 -24.17 -6.77
N ARG A 42 0.42 -23.99 -5.50
CA ARG A 42 1.06 -23.00 -4.66
C ARG A 42 2.54 -23.42 -4.57
N VAL A 43 3.39 -22.68 -5.27
CA VAL A 43 4.82 -22.79 -5.06
C VAL A 43 5.06 -22.38 -3.61
N SER A 44 5.17 -23.40 -2.74
CA SER A 44 5.65 -23.21 -1.37
C SER A 44 7.09 -22.71 -1.49
N SER A 45 7.29 -21.42 -1.29
CA SER A 45 8.63 -20.85 -1.19
C SER A 45 9.35 -21.60 -0.07
N PRO A 46 10.56 -22.12 -0.30
CA PRO A 46 11.34 -22.76 0.75
C PRO A 46 11.56 -21.80 1.91
N PRO A 47 11.74 -22.27 3.15
CA PRO A 47 12.04 -21.41 4.30
C PRO A 47 13.27 -20.59 3.94
N ARG A 48 13.08 -19.26 3.83
CA ARG A 48 14.16 -18.34 3.49
C ARG A 48 15.18 -18.36 4.63
N SER A 49 16.44 -18.58 4.29
CA SER A 49 17.57 -18.36 5.22
C SER A 49 17.44 -16.99 5.88
N PRO A 50 17.92 -16.76 7.11
CA PRO A 50 17.81 -15.48 7.78
C PRO A 50 18.48 -14.39 6.94
N GLN A 51 17.68 -13.68 6.16
CA GLN A 51 18.12 -12.56 5.32
C GLN A 51 18.11 -11.29 6.16
N SER A 52 19.14 -10.46 6.01
CA SER A 52 19.09 -9.11 6.60
C SER A 52 17.90 -8.35 6.06
N PRO A 53 17.12 -7.65 6.92
CA PRO A 53 15.96 -6.88 6.48
C PRO A 53 16.34 -5.84 5.41
N ALA A 54 15.51 -5.72 4.36
CA ALA A 54 15.61 -4.63 3.39
C ALA A 54 15.20 -3.29 4.03
N LEU A 55 14.21 -3.34 4.92
CA LEU A 55 13.77 -2.22 5.75
C LEU A 55 13.58 -2.71 7.19
N ARG A 56 14.06 -1.92 8.15
CA ARG A 56 13.75 -2.11 9.56
C ARG A 56 13.41 -0.77 10.18
N ALA A 57 12.27 -0.72 10.83
CA ALA A 57 11.83 0.36 11.70
C ALA A 57 11.68 -0.23 13.10
N THR A 58 12.27 0.39 14.11
CA THR A 58 12.30 -0.15 15.48
C THR A 58 11.80 0.93 16.43
N ASP A 59 10.81 0.58 17.25
CA ASP A 59 10.24 1.39 18.33
C ASP A 59 9.87 2.82 17.92
N LEU A 60 9.23 2.94 16.73
CA LEU A 60 8.82 4.23 16.19
C LEU A 60 7.79 4.90 17.09
N VAL A 61 8.02 6.16 17.41
CA VAL A 61 7.07 7.02 18.11
C VAL A 61 6.86 8.28 17.29
N CYS A 62 5.57 8.58 16.97
CA CYS A 62 5.17 9.81 16.31
C CYS A 62 4.03 10.46 17.06
N ARG A 63 4.16 11.78 17.29
CA ARG A 63 3.19 12.57 18.04
C ARG A 63 2.71 13.76 17.23
N PHE A 64 1.41 14.05 17.33
CA PHE A 64 0.79 15.26 16.79
C PHE A 64 0.10 15.98 17.93
N GLY A 65 0.69 17.09 18.38
CA GLY A 65 0.21 17.77 19.58
C GLY A 65 0.22 16.85 20.81
N GLY A 66 -0.95 16.63 21.40
CA GLY A 66 -1.12 15.74 22.57
C GLY A 66 -1.33 14.27 22.25
N VAL A 67 -1.49 13.90 20.95
CA VAL A 67 -1.87 12.55 20.54
C VAL A 67 -0.66 11.78 20.02
N ARG A 68 -0.41 10.58 20.56
CA ARG A 68 0.56 9.63 19.99
C ARG A 68 -0.13 8.82 18.89
N ALA A 69 0.15 9.17 17.63
CA ALA A 69 -0.39 8.45 16.49
C ALA A 69 0.34 7.14 16.20
N VAL A 70 1.62 7.05 16.59
CA VAL A 70 2.45 5.83 16.58
C VAL A 70 3.16 5.75 17.92
N ASP A 71 3.08 4.61 18.60
CA ASP A 71 3.56 4.42 19.97
C ASP A 71 4.31 3.08 20.10
N GLY A 72 5.60 3.10 19.77
CA GLY A 72 6.50 1.95 19.86
C GLY A 72 6.30 0.92 18.76
N VAL A 73 5.95 1.34 17.53
CA VAL A 73 5.77 0.41 16.40
C VAL A 73 7.11 -0.06 15.87
N SER A 74 7.29 -1.37 15.83
CA SER A 74 8.41 -2.03 15.15
C SER A 74 7.91 -2.80 13.94
N LEU A 75 8.59 -2.63 12.78
CA LEU A 75 8.26 -3.26 11.51
C LEU A 75 9.55 -3.59 10.77
N SER A 76 9.64 -4.79 10.23
CA SER A 76 10.73 -5.17 9.34
C SER A 76 10.18 -5.85 8.10
N VAL A 77 10.90 -5.74 6.98
CA VAL A 77 10.56 -6.47 5.75
C VAL A 77 11.85 -6.93 5.07
N VAL A 78 11.88 -8.18 4.63
CA VAL A 78 13.05 -8.75 3.93
C VAL A 78 12.92 -8.60 2.41
N PRO A 79 14.03 -8.67 1.63
CA PRO A 79 13.96 -8.59 0.17
C PRO A 79 12.96 -9.60 -0.42
N GLY A 80 12.11 -9.15 -1.33
CA GLY A 80 11.08 -9.97 -1.98
C GLY A 80 9.94 -10.41 -1.06
N GLU A 81 9.77 -9.83 0.12
CA GLU A 81 8.62 -10.03 1.01
C GLU A 81 7.58 -8.93 0.79
N ILE A 82 6.31 -9.28 0.89
CA ILE A 82 5.18 -8.35 0.96
C ILE A 82 4.58 -8.41 2.35
N VAL A 83 4.66 -7.30 3.09
CA VAL A 83 4.02 -7.13 4.40
C VAL A 83 2.78 -6.25 4.25
N GLY A 84 1.63 -6.76 4.64
CA GLY A 84 0.39 -5.99 4.74
C GLY A 84 0.29 -5.32 6.10
N LEU A 85 0.00 -4.02 6.11
CA LEU A 85 -0.25 -3.24 7.33
C LEU A 85 -1.75 -2.95 7.42
N ILE A 86 -2.43 -3.55 8.40
CA ILE A 86 -3.87 -3.47 8.58
C ILE A 86 -4.26 -2.80 9.90
N GLY A 87 -5.51 -2.42 10.04
CA GLY A 87 -6.07 -1.82 11.25
C GLY A 87 -7.21 -0.85 10.92
N PRO A 88 -8.03 -0.46 11.89
CA PRO A 88 -9.11 0.49 11.71
C PRO A 88 -8.62 1.88 11.29
N ASN A 89 -9.55 2.74 10.87
CA ASN A 89 -9.23 4.14 10.58
C ASN A 89 -8.71 4.84 11.83
N GLY A 90 -7.61 5.59 11.69
CA GLY A 90 -6.94 6.22 12.82
C GLY A 90 -5.97 5.32 13.60
N ALA A 91 -5.78 4.05 13.21
CA ALA A 91 -4.83 3.15 13.87
C ALA A 91 -3.35 3.55 13.72
N GLY A 92 -3.03 4.53 12.85
CA GLY A 92 -1.66 5.01 12.65
C GLY A 92 -0.95 4.45 11.41
N LYS A 93 -1.62 3.68 10.55
CA LYS A 93 -1.03 3.01 9.37
C LYS A 93 -0.30 3.98 8.44
N THR A 94 -0.99 5.00 7.95
CA THR A 94 -0.40 6.04 7.07
C THR A 94 0.71 6.80 7.79
N THR A 95 0.55 7.08 9.10
CA THR A 95 1.58 7.74 9.90
C THR A 95 2.86 6.90 9.99
N VAL A 96 2.77 5.57 10.10
CA VAL A 96 3.93 4.68 10.05
C VAL A 96 4.63 4.79 8.69
N LEU A 97 3.87 4.75 7.58
CA LEU A 97 4.47 4.93 6.25
C LEU A 97 5.07 6.32 6.08
N ASP A 98 4.43 7.38 6.61
CA ASP A 98 4.92 8.76 6.56
C ASP A 98 6.22 8.92 7.37
N ALA A 99 6.30 8.30 8.55
CA ALA A 99 7.50 8.28 9.37
C ALA A 99 8.65 7.57 8.65
N ILE A 100 8.41 6.38 8.08
CA ILE A 100 9.39 5.62 7.31
C ILE A 100 9.85 6.40 6.07
N SER A 101 8.96 7.15 5.42
CA SER A 101 9.27 7.96 4.23
C SER A 101 9.89 9.32 4.56
N GLY A 102 9.84 9.77 5.83
CA GLY A 102 10.39 11.05 6.29
C GLY A 102 9.47 12.25 6.07
N PHE A 103 8.18 12.03 5.80
CA PHE A 103 7.16 13.09 5.76
C PHE A 103 6.70 13.53 7.15
N VAL A 104 6.80 12.63 8.13
CA VAL A 104 6.51 12.89 9.53
C VAL A 104 7.78 12.60 10.35
N PRO A 105 8.20 13.54 11.22
CA PRO A 105 9.34 13.31 12.10
C PRO A 105 8.99 12.25 13.15
N THR A 106 9.97 11.42 13.51
CA THR A 106 9.89 10.49 14.62
C THR A 106 10.40 11.15 15.89
N GLU A 107 9.67 11.02 17.01
CA GLU A 107 10.12 11.45 18.35
C GLU A 107 11.16 10.46 18.92
N ALA A 108 10.97 9.18 18.62
CA ALA A 108 11.87 8.09 19.00
C ALA A 108 11.85 6.97 17.97
N GLY A 109 12.80 6.06 18.10
CA GLY A 109 12.96 4.90 17.24
C GLY A 109 14.02 5.10 16.16
N THR A 110 14.31 4.02 15.43
CA THR A 110 15.32 3.99 14.37
C THR A 110 14.74 3.42 13.08
N ILE A 111 15.24 3.91 11.94
CA ILE A 111 14.84 3.46 10.60
C ILE A 111 16.11 3.16 9.83
N THR A 112 16.22 1.91 9.31
CA THR A 112 17.33 1.50 8.46
C THR A 112 16.82 0.88 7.15
N LEU A 113 17.52 1.14 6.05
CA LEU A 113 17.30 0.52 4.75
C LEU A 113 18.54 -0.29 4.38
N GLY A 114 18.48 -1.61 4.54
CA GLY A 114 19.66 -2.45 4.58
C GLY A 114 20.62 -1.98 5.67
N GLU A 115 21.84 -1.60 5.28
CA GLU A 115 22.86 -1.09 6.21
C GLU A 115 22.83 0.44 6.38
N VAL A 116 21.97 1.14 5.62
CA VAL A 116 21.91 2.61 5.64
C VAL A 116 20.93 3.08 6.70
N GLU A 117 21.42 3.83 7.69
CA GLU A 117 20.56 4.51 8.66
C GLU A 117 19.88 5.74 8.04
N LEU A 118 18.56 5.80 8.20
CA LEU A 118 17.69 6.84 7.66
C LEU A 118 16.94 7.63 8.73
N THR A 119 17.20 7.37 10.02
CA THR A 119 16.59 8.10 11.13
C THR A 119 16.91 9.60 10.98
N GLY A 120 15.88 10.46 11.01
CA GLY A 120 16.03 11.91 10.79
C GLY A 120 16.46 12.33 9.38
N ALA A 121 16.70 11.39 8.46
CA ALA A 121 17.09 11.73 7.10
C ALA A 121 15.93 12.38 6.33
N PRO A 122 16.17 13.38 5.47
CA PRO A 122 15.15 13.99 4.64
C PRO A 122 14.62 13.00 3.58
N VAL A 123 13.39 13.25 3.09
CA VAL A 123 12.68 12.42 2.09
C VAL A 123 13.57 12.09 0.89
N ALA A 124 14.26 13.11 0.33
CA ALA A 124 15.15 12.93 -0.83
C ALA A 124 16.26 11.90 -0.56
N ARG A 125 16.90 11.92 0.63
CA ARG A 125 17.95 10.96 0.98
C ARG A 125 17.39 9.55 1.09
N ARG A 126 16.17 9.38 1.63
CA ARG A 126 15.48 8.09 1.72
C ARG A 126 15.14 7.54 0.34
N ALA A 127 14.63 8.39 -0.56
CA ALA A 127 14.40 8.03 -1.95
C ALA A 127 15.71 7.60 -2.64
N TRP A 128 16.80 8.37 -2.47
CA TRP A 128 18.12 8.02 -3.01
C TRP A 128 18.67 6.71 -2.45
N ALA A 129 18.37 6.35 -1.21
CA ALA A 129 18.77 5.06 -0.63
C ALA A 129 18.03 3.87 -1.25
N GLY A 130 16.88 4.11 -1.92
CA GLY A 130 16.07 3.10 -2.59
C GLY A 130 14.70 2.87 -1.97
N LEU A 131 14.17 3.84 -1.22
CA LEU A 131 12.80 3.81 -0.71
C LEU A 131 11.86 4.45 -1.75
N GLY A 132 10.97 3.66 -2.34
CA GLY A 132 9.88 4.13 -3.20
C GLY A 132 8.59 4.28 -2.39
N ARG A 133 7.75 5.28 -2.71
CA ARG A 133 6.44 5.45 -2.09
C ARG A 133 5.39 5.84 -3.12
N SER A 134 4.27 5.15 -3.11
CA SER A 134 3.01 5.56 -3.71
C SER A 134 2.11 6.18 -2.64
N PHE A 135 1.35 7.20 -3.01
CA PHE A 135 0.45 7.91 -2.11
C PHE A 135 -1.00 7.57 -2.41
N GLN A 136 -1.88 7.73 -1.43
CA GLN A 136 -3.32 7.53 -1.60
C GLN A 136 -3.90 8.37 -2.75
N ASP A 137 -3.45 9.62 -2.91
CA ASP A 137 -3.69 10.42 -4.11
C ASP A 137 -2.43 10.39 -4.98
N ALA A 138 -2.52 9.81 -6.18
CA ALA A 138 -1.40 9.77 -7.12
C ALA A 138 -0.84 11.19 -7.37
N ARG A 139 0.35 11.46 -6.84
CA ARG A 139 1.01 12.77 -6.92
C ARG A 139 1.78 12.93 -8.23
N LEU A 140 1.08 12.70 -9.34
CA LEU A 140 1.62 12.86 -10.68
C LEU A 140 1.33 14.28 -11.21
N PHE A 141 2.12 14.71 -12.17
CA PHE A 141 1.93 16.00 -12.85
C PHE A 141 0.82 15.88 -13.90
N PRO A 142 -0.35 16.53 -13.72
CA PRO A 142 -1.50 16.35 -14.62
C PRO A 142 -1.25 16.84 -16.06
N GLY A 143 -0.34 17.82 -16.22
CA GLY A 143 0.02 18.39 -17.50
C GLY A 143 1.10 17.64 -18.28
N LEU A 144 1.59 16.52 -17.77
CA LEU A 144 2.51 15.64 -18.50
C LEU A 144 1.70 14.50 -19.14
N THR A 145 2.18 14.02 -20.28
CA THR A 145 1.72 12.75 -20.84
C THR A 145 2.23 11.57 -19.99
N VAL A 146 1.62 10.41 -20.13
CA VAL A 146 2.09 9.19 -19.43
C VAL A 146 3.58 8.93 -19.74
N ALA A 147 3.98 9.05 -21.01
CA ALA A 147 5.36 8.83 -21.40
C ALA A 147 6.31 9.84 -20.74
N GLU A 148 5.94 11.13 -20.69
CA GLU A 148 6.74 12.17 -20.04
C GLU A 148 6.81 11.97 -18.51
N ALA A 149 5.71 11.60 -17.87
CA ALA A 149 5.67 11.33 -16.43
C ALA A 149 6.59 10.16 -16.05
N LEU A 150 6.60 9.08 -16.84
CA LEU A 150 7.48 7.95 -16.64
C LEU A 150 8.94 8.25 -16.99
N ALA A 151 9.19 9.05 -18.05
CA ALA A 151 10.53 9.53 -18.37
C ALA A 151 11.12 10.40 -17.25
N LEU A 152 10.30 11.28 -16.66
CA LEU A 152 10.69 12.10 -15.49
C LEU A 152 11.05 11.23 -14.29
N ALA A 153 10.31 10.13 -14.05
CA ALA A 153 10.63 9.19 -12.97
C ALA A 153 11.99 8.48 -13.17
N HIS A 154 12.45 8.37 -14.41
CA HIS A 154 13.78 7.87 -14.75
C HIS A 154 14.91 8.90 -14.63
N GLU A 155 14.64 10.19 -14.42
CA GLU A 155 15.64 11.27 -14.38
C GLU A 155 16.76 10.98 -13.36
N ARG A 156 16.43 10.28 -12.27
CA ARG A 156 17.41 9.81 -11.29
C ARG A 156 18.59 9.05 -11.92
N TRP A 157 18.35 8.34 -13.03
CA TRP A 157 19.32 7.48 -13.70
C TRP A 157 19.99 8.14 -14.89
N VAL A 158 19.71 9.44 -15.13
CA VAL A 158 20.38 10.21 -16.16
C VAL A 158 21.81 10.50 -15.72
N GLU A 159 22.77 9.98 -16.48
CA GLU A 159 24.21 10.07 -16.17
C GLU A 159 24.76 11.47 -16.49
N VAL A 160 24.21 12.10 -17.54
CA VAL A 160 24.69 13.41 -18.04
C VAL A 160 23.73 14.52 -17.55
N ARG A 161 24.23 15.38 -16.66
CA ARG A 161 23.47 16.49 -16.05
C ARG A 161 24.06 17.87 -16.32
N SER A 162 25.03 17.94 -17.24
CA SER A 162 25.69 19.19 -17.59
C SER A 162 24.82 20.02 -18.54
N THR A 163 24.60 21.30 -18.21
CA THR A 163 23.92 22.23 -19.11
C THR A 163 24.69 22.47 -20.41
N ALA A 164 26.02 22.37 -20.39
CA ALA A 164 26.85 22.45 -21.57
C ALA A 164 26.61 21.29 -22.53
N ASP A 165 26.48 20.03 -21.98
CA ASP A 165 26.15 18.86 -22.77
C ASP A 165 24.76 18.97 -23.40
N ALA A 166 23.81 19.57 -22.67
CA ALA A 166 22.44 19.76 -23.17
C ALA A 166 22.40 20.73 -24.35
N VAL A 167 23.18 21.81 -24.29
CA VAL A 167 23.28 22.81 -25.37
C VAL A 167 24.02 22.25 -26.59
N LEU A 168 25.11 21.51 -26.37
CA LEU A 168 25.95 20.95 -27.43
C LEU A 168 25.43 19.62 -27.99
N ARG A 169 24.36 19.03 -27.40
CA ARG A 169 23.84 17.73 -27.77
C ARG A 169 24.93 16.67 -27.90
N THR A 170 25.77 16.55 -26.88
CA THR A 170 26.90 15.62 -26.90
C THR A 170 26.42 14.16 -27.03
N PRO A 171 27.21 13.28 -27.67
CA PRO A 171 26.84 11.87 -27.82
C PRO A 171 26.45 11.18 -26.51
N PRO A 172 27.13 11.40 -25.36
CA PRO A 172 26.71 10.82 -24.08
C PRO A 172 25.30 11.26 -23.65
N LEU A 173 24.91 12.53 -23.88
CA LEU A 173 23.56 13.00 -23.58
C LEU A 173 22.53 12.28 -24.45
N VAL A 174 22.76 12.21 -25.76
CA VAL A 174 21.86 11.55 -26.71
C VAL A 174 21.66 10.08 -26.34
N MET A 175 22.74 9.39 -25.95
CA MET A 175 22.67 8.00 -25.47
C MET A 175 21.87 7.87 -24.17
N SER A 176 22.02 8.82 -23.23
CA SER A 176 21.29 8.85 -21.98
C SER A 176 19.78 9.06 -22.21
N GLU A 177 19.40 10.01 -23.08
CA GLU A 177 18.02 10.25 -23.48
C GLU A 177 17.39 9.02 -24.18
N TRP A 178 18.18 8.35 -25.04
CA TRP A 178 17.73 7.14 -25.74
C TRP A 178 17.46 5.99 -24.74
N LYS A 179 18.33 5.84 -23.73
CA LYS A 179 18.16 4.86 -22.66
C LYS A 179 16.88 5.13 -21.84
N VAL A 180 16.65 6.39 -21.45
CA VAL A 180 15.42 6.80 -20.74
C VAL A 180 14.19 6.48 -21.57
N ARG A 181 14.19 6.83 -22.87
CA ARG A 181 13.09 6.50 -23.78
C ARG A 181 12.80 5.01 -23.83
N ARG A 182 13.83 4.20 -24.07
CA ARG A 182 13.69 2.74 -24.13
C ARG A 182 13.17 2.16 -22.83
N ASP A 183 13.72 2.59 -21.70
CA ASP A 183 13.30 2.09 -20.38
C ASP A 183 11.86 2.52 -20.06
N THR A 184 11.44 3.72 -20.53
CA THR A 184 10.05 4.19 -20.46
C THR A 184 9.13 3.32 -21.32
N ASP A 185 9.53 2.96 -22.55
CA ASP A 185 8.74 2.11 -23.43
C ASP A 185 8.52 0.72 -22.83
N VAL A 186 9.57 0.15 -22.25
CA VAL A 186 9.48 -1.14 -21.52
C VAL A 186 8.49 -1.06 -20.35
N LEU A 187 8.49 0.06 -19.59
CA LEU A 187 7.52 0.23 -18.51
C LEU A 187 6.09 0.38 -19.04
N ILE A 188 5.88 1.18 -20.08
CA ILE A 188 4.56 1.36 -20.71
C ILE A 188 3.99 0.01 -21.15
N GLU A 189 4.79 -0.82 -21.79
CA GLU A 189 4.37 -2.16 -22.20
C GLU A 189 4.10 -3.07 -21.00
N ARG A 190 5.00 -3.10 -20.02
CA ARG A 190 4.88 -3.92 -18.81
C ARG A 190 3.63 -3.64 -18.00
N PHE A 191 3.22 -2.37 -17.91
CA PHE A 191 2.04 -1.93 -17.19
C PHE A 191 0.77 -1.85 -18.04
N GLY A 192 0.83 -2.25 -19.32
CA GLY A 192 -0.32 -2.20 -20.22
C GLY A 192 -0.81 -0.78 -20.54
N LEU A 193 0.09 0.20 -20.51
CA LEU A 193 -0.21 1.63 -20.69
C LEU A 193 -0.09 2.10 -22.15
N GLY A 194 0.03 1.20 -23.13
CA GLY A 194 0.26 1.52 -24.54
C GLY A 194 -0.75 2.52 -25.11
N ASP A 195 -2.05 2.29 -24.87
CA ASP A 195 -3.14 3.15 -25.36
C ASP A 195 -3.19 4.51 -24.67
N TYR A 196 -2.52 4.64 -23.53
CA TYR A 196 -2.46 5.87 -22.72
C TYR A 196 -1.17 6.65 -22.91
N ARG A 197 -0.19 6.12 -23.65
CA ARG A 197 1.16 6.68 -23.81
C ARG A 197 1.20 8.20 -23.98
N ASN A 198 0.37 8.72 -24.90
CA ASN A 198 0.33 10.11 -25.29
C ASN A 198 -0.82 10.90 -24.66
N LYS A 199 -1.60 10.29 -23.76
CA LYS A 199 -2.65 10.97 -23.00
C LYS A 199 -2.05 11.72 -21.84
N PHE A 200 -2.60 12.88 -21.52
CA PHE A 200 -2.23 13.60 -20.32
C PHE A 200 -2.67 12.83 -19.07
N VAL A 201 -1.82 12.85 -18.05
CA VAL A 201 -2.12 12.18 -16.76
C VAL A 201 -3.43 12.71 -16.16
N GLY A 202 -3.73 14.01 -16.34
CA GLY A 202 -4.98 14.62 -15.87
C GLY A 202 -6.25 14.07 -16.53
N GLU A 203 -6.16 13.47 -17.72
CA GLU A 203 -7.29 12.91 -18.48
C GLU A 203 -7.59 11.44 -18.12
N LEU A 204 -6.69 10.80 -17.36
CA LEU A 204 -6.82 9.40 -17.00
C LEU A 204 -7.88 9.19 -15.91
N SER A 205 -8.52 8.00 -15.92
CA SER A 205 -9.32 7.52 -14.79
C SER A 205 -8.47 7.40 -13.54
N THR A 206 -9.11 7.38 -12.37
CA THR A 206 -8.41 7.16 -11.10
C THR A 206 -7.60 5.87 -11.12
N GLY A 207 -8.14 4.77 -11.63
CA GLY A 207 -7.44 3.49 -11.75
C GLY A 207 -6.24 3.56 -12.67
N SER A 208 -6.40 4.10 -13.90
CA SER A 208 -5.26 4.25 -14.83
C SER A 208 -4.17 5.15 -14.24
N ARG A 209 -4.54 6.21 -13.50
CA ARG A 209 -3.60 7.10 -12.84
C ARG A 209 -2.81 6.39 -11.74
N ARG A 210 -3.45 5.46 -11.01
CA ARG A 210 -2.80 4.58 -10.03
C ARG A 210 -1.75 3.67 -10.67
N ILE A 211 -2.08 3.09 -11.83
CA ILE A 211 -1.13 2.23 -12.56
C ILE A 211 0.07 3.05 -13.03
N VAL A 212 -0.13 4.28 -13.51
CA VAL A 212 0.97 5.19 -13.88
C VAL A 212 1.82 5.58 -12.67
N ASP A 213 1.20 5.86 -11.51
CA ASP A 213 1.92 6.16 -10.26
C ASP A 213 2.80 4.98 -9.82
N LEU A 214 2.24 3.77 -9.84
CA LEU A 214 3.01 2.56 -9.53
C LEU A 214 4.16 2.34 -10.53
N ALA A 215 3.92 2.57 -11.83
CA ALA A 215 4.95 2.49 -12.84
C ALA A 215 6.07 3.53 -12.61
N ALA A 216 5.72 4.77 -12.21
CA ALA A 216 6.67 5.82 -11.87
C ALA A 216 7.51 5.46 -10.63
N VAL A 217 6.91 4.84 -9.61
CA VAL A 217 7.66 4.32 -8.45
C VAL A 217 8.63 3.22 -8.87
N VAL A 218 8.19 2.29 -9.72
CA VAL A 218 9.02 1.18 -10.25
C VAL A 218 10.17 1.69 -11.12
N ALA A 219 9.96 2.77 -11.90
CA ALA A 219 11.00 3.43 -12.69
C ALA A 219 12.24 3.82 -11.86
N GLN A 220 12.02 4.13 -10.59
CA GLN A 220 13.09 4.50 -9.66
C GLN A 220 13.91 3.31 -9.16
N ARG A 221 13.56 2.06 -9.56
CA ARG A 221 14.22 0.80 -9.14
C ARG A 221 14.38 0.71 -7.62
N PRO A 222 13.29 0.79 -6.86
CA PRO A 222 13.35 0.81 -5.41
C PRO A 222 13.78 -0.54 -4.84
N LYS A 223 14.48 -0.52 -3.69
CA LYS A 223 14.75 -1.70 -2.86
C LYS A 223 13.54 -2.07 -2.02
N VAL A 224 12.81 -1.05 -1.58
CA VAL A 224 11.58 -1.16 -0.78
C VAL A 224 10.53 -0.24 -1.36
N VAL A 225 9.31 -0.73 -1.51
CA VAL A 225 8.15 0.04 -1.95
C VAL A 225 7.13 0.12 -0.83
N LEU A 226 6.68 1.32 -0.51
CA LEU A 226 5.58 1.59 0.41
C LEU A 226 4.34 1.97 -0.41
N LEU A 227 3.26 1.22 -0.28
CA LEU A 227 2.00 1.43 -0.98
C LEU A 227 0.91 1.79 0.03
N ASP A 228 0.24 2.92 -0.19
CA ASP A 228 -0.83 3.41 0.67
C ASP A 228 -2.16 3.32 -0.08
N GLU A 229 -2.98 2.33 0.27
CA GLU A 229 -4.28 2.02 -0.34
C GLU A 229 -4.25 1.98 -1.88
N PRO A 230 -3.39 1.14 -2.50
CA PRO A 230 -3.24 1.10 -3.94
C PRO A 230 -4.53 0.70 -4.69
N SER A 231 -5.48 0.02 -4.03
CA SER A 231 -6.78 -0.35 -4.63
C SER A 231 -7.85 0.74 -4.48
N SER A 232 -7.60 1.80 -3.71
CA SER A 232 -8.60 2.84 -3.43
C SER A 232 -9.02 3.59 -4.69
N GLY A 233 -10.34 3.67 -4.94
CA GLY A 233 -10.90 4.36 -6.10
C GLY A 233 -10.73 3.65 -7.44
N ILE A 234 -10.29 2.41 -7.44
CA ILE A 234 -10.16 1.55 -8.61
C ILE A 234 -11.44 0.71 -8.79
N ALA A 235 -11.86 0.47 -10.03
CA ALA A 235 -12.98 -0.41 -10.30
C ALA A 235 -12.64 -1.87 -9.94
N GLN A 236 -13.63 -2.67 -9.52
CA GLN A 236 -13.41 -4.03 -9.03
C GLN A 236 -12.60 -4.91 -9.99
N ARG A 237 -12.84 -4.81 -11.32
CA ARG A 237 -12.09 -5.55 -12.35
C ARG A 237 -10.60 -5.16 -12.38
N GLU A 238 -10.30 -3.89 -12.16
CA GLU A 238 -8.93 -3.39 -12.14
C GLU A 238 -8.23 -3.79 -10.82
N THR A 239 -8.97 -3.88 -9.71
CA THR A 239 -8.47 -4.38 -8.42
C THR A 239 -8.06 -5.85 -8.53
N GLU A 240 -8.82 -6.68 -9.24
CA GLU A 240 -8.48 -8.08 -9.49
C GLU A 240 -7.15 -8.23 -10.25
N ALA A 241 -6.83 -7.30 -11.15
CA ALA A 241 -5.56 -7.29 -11.89
C ALA A 241 -4.37 -6.76 -11.05
N LEU A 242 -4.64 -5.99 -9.98
CA LEU A 242 -3.60 -5.39 -9.15
C LEU A 242 -2.79 -6.44 -8.38
N GLY A 243 -3.44 -7.46 -7.81
CA GLY A 243 -2.76 -8.53 -7.08
C GLY A 243 -1.69 -9.24 -7.92
N PRO A 244 -2.04 -9.83 -9.09
CA PRO A 244 -1.07 -10.41 -10.02
C PRO A 244 0.04 -9.44 -10.45
N LEU A 245 -0.26 -8.16 -10.64
CA LEU A 245 0.73 -7.13 -10.97
C LEU A 245 1.74 -6.95 -9.83
N LEU A 246 1.28 -6.79 -8.59
CA LEU A 246 2.15 -6.63 -7.41
C LEU A 246 3.06 -7.84 -7.22
N LEU A 247 2.53 -9.06 -7.35
CA LEU A 247 3.31 -10.30 -7.27
C LEU A 247 4.38 -10.39 -8.37
N ARG A 248 4.04 -10.00 -9.60
CA ARG A 248 4.97 -9.93 -10.71
C ARG A 248 6.08 -8.92 -10.43
N LEU A 249 5.74 -7.70 -10.00
CA LEU A 249 6.73 -6.67 -9.67
C LEU A 249 7.66 -7.10 -8.55
N ARG A 250 7.14 -7.72 -7.48
CA ARG A 250 7.95 -8.30 -6.41
C ARG A 250 8.98 -9.28 -6.97
N ASN A 251 8.53 -10.21 -7.81
CA ASN A 251 9.38 -11.28 -8.33
C ASN A 251 10.44 -10.74 -9.32
N GLU A 252 10.07 -9.79 -10.18
CA GLU A 252 10.98 -9.23 -11.19
C GLU A 252 12.01 -8.26 -10.60
N LEU A 253 11.61 -7.45 -9.61
CA LEU A 253 12.48 -6.44 -9.01
C LEU A 253 13.22 -6.97 -7.78
N GLY A 254 12.77 -8.08 -7.19
CA GLY A 254 13.27 -8.57 -5.92
C GLY A 254 13.09 -7.58 -4.76
N CYS A 255 12.26 -6.54 -4.94
CA CYS A 255 12.04 -5.52 -3.92
C CYS A 255 11.14 -6.03 -2.81
N ALA A 256 11.33 -5.47 -1.60
CA ALA A 256 10.42 -5.64 -0.50
C ALA A 256 9.23 -4.67 -0.66
N MET A 257 8.05 -5.03 -0.15
CA MET A 257 6.87 -4.17 -0.18
C MET A 257 6.20 -4.09 1.18
N VAL A 258 5.76 -2.89 1.56
CA VAL A 258 4.83 -2.68 2.68
C VAL A 258 3.56 -2.07 2.09
N ILE A 259 2.42 -2.71 2.32
CA ILE A 259 1.14 -2.34 1.70
C ILE A 259 0.14 -2.05 2.81
N VAL A 260 -0.38 -0.83 2.87
CA VAL A 260 -1.58 -0.48 3.64
C VAL A 260 -2.78 -0.71 2.75
N GLU A 261 -3.72 -1.54 3.17
CA GLU A 261 -4.93 -1.85 2.41
C GLU A 261 -6.11 -2.15 3.30
N HIS A 262 -7.31 -1.86 2.79
CA HIS A 262 -8.59 -2.20 3.40
C HIS A 262 -9.25 -3.41 2.73
N ASP A 263 -8.83 -3.74 1.50
CA ASP A 263 -9.27 -4.95 0.81
C ASP A 263 -8.49 -6.16 1.35
N MET A 264 -9.15 -6.88 2.28
CA MET A 264 -8.58 -8.07 2.89
C MET A 264 -8.42 -9.23 1.89
N GLY A 265 -9.22 -9.26 0.82
CA GLY A 265 -9.11 -10.24 -0.26
C GLY A 265 -7.81 -10.06 -1.03
N LEU A 266 -7.49 -8.82 -1.40
CA LEU A 266 -6.23 -8.47 -2.06
C LEU A 266 -5.04 -8.81 -1.15
N LEU A 267 -5.07 -8.39 0.14
CA LEU A 267 -3.98 -8.69 1.07
C LEU A 267 -3.79 -10.18 1.31
N ALA A 268 -4.86 -10.95 1.45
CA ALA A 268 -4.79 -12.41 1.61
C ALA A 268 -4.15 -13.11 0.40
N GLN A 269 -4.28 -12.50 -0.80
CA GLN A 269 -3.69 -13.02 -2.04
C GLN A 269 -2.21 -12.69 -2.17
N VAL A 270 -1.78 -11.47 -1.76
CA VAL A 270 -0.45 -10.97 -2.09
C VAL A 270 0.52 -10.92 -0.91
N ALA A 271 0.03 -10.76 0.33
CA ALA A 271 0.88 -10.59 1.50
C ALA A 271 1.44 -11.92 2.00
N ASP A 272 2.73 -11.95 2.27
CA ASP A 272 3.40 -13.07 2.95
C ASP A 272 3.09 -13.04 4.45
N ARG A 273 2.94 -11.83 5.03
CA ARG A 273 2.69 -11.56 6.44
C ARG A 273 1.85 -10.31 6.61
N LEU A 274 1.03 -10.27 7.68
CA LEU A 274 0.29 -9.09 8.10
C LEU A 274 0.81 -8.58 9.45
N VAL A 275 0.76 -7.27 9.60
CA VAL A 275 0.94 -6.55 10.86
C VAL A 275 -0.32 -5.73 11.12
N ALA A 276 -0.99 -6.01 12.23
CA ALA A 276 -2.22 -5.33 12.62
C ALA A 276 -1.92 -4.24 13.65
N LEU A 277 -2.41 -3.03 13.37
CA LEU A 277 -2.28 -1.86 14.23
C LEU A 277 -3.63 -1.49 14.85
N GLU A 278 -3.58 -1.08 16.11
CA GLU A 278 -4.68 -0.41 16.81
C GLU A 278 -4.11 0.70 17.69
N THR A 279 -4.67 1.90 17.60
CA THR A 279 -4.29 3.05 18.42
C THR A 279 -2.75 3.28 18.47
N GLY A 280 -2.09 3.19 17.31
CA GLY A 280 -0.66 3.40 17.16
C GLY A 280 0.24 2.26 17.63
N ARG A 281 -0.29 1.10 18.00
CA ARG A 281 0.47 -0.06 18.49
C ARG A 281 0.20 -1.30 17.64
N VAL A 282 1.19 -2.20 17.57
CA VAL A 282 1.02 -3.51 16.96
C VAL A 282 0.24 -4.41 17.92
N ILE A 283 -0.88 -4.98 17.46
CA ILE A 283 -1.73 -5.90 18.23
C ILE A 283 -1.62 -7.37 17.79
N ALA A 284 -1.20 -7.59 16.53
CA ALA A 284 -0.95 -8.93 16.02
C ALA A 284 -0.01 -8.87 14.81
N GLU A 285 0.79 -9.91 14.64
CA GLU A 285 1.69 -10.11 13.51
C GLU A 285 1.78 -11.59 13.18
N GLY A 286 1.75 -11.95 11.90
CA GLY A 286 1.81 -13.35 11.47
C GLY A 286 1.31 -13.56 10.05
N ARG A 287 1.01 -14.81 9.71
CA ARG A 287 0.42 -15.17 8.42
C ARG A 287 -0.97 -14.54 8.27
N PRO A 288 -1.40 -14.19 7.04
CA PRO A 288 -2.69 -13.53 6.83
C PRO A 288 -3.86 -14.21 7.53
N ALA A 289 -3.98 -15.53 7.41
CA ALA A 289 -5.08 -16.29 8.04
C ALA A 289 -5.07 -16.24 9.57
N GLU A 290 -3.89 -16.22 10.19
CA GLU A 290 -3.71 -16.15 11.64
C GLU A 290 -4.09 -14.76 12.17
N VAL A 291 -3.59 -13.71 11.53
CA VAL A 291 -3.83 -12.33 11.95
C VAL A 291 -5.28 -11.92 11.73
N LEU A 292 -5.89 -12.28 10.59
CA LEU A 292 -7.30 -11.98 10.30
C LEU A 292 -8.27 -12.74 11.22
N GLY A 293 -7.87 -13.89 11.76
CA GLY A 293 -8.63 -14.65 12.76
C GLY A 293 -8.34 -14.25 14.21
N HIS A 294 -7.39 -13.34 14.45
CA HIS A 294 -6.98 -12.99 15.81
C HIS A 294 -8.07 -12.20 16.55
N PRO A 295 -8.49 -12.61 17.78
CA PRO A 295 -9.61 -11.98 18.48
C PRO A 295 -9.49 -10.46 18.66
N MET A 296 -8.29 -9.94 18.98
CA MET A 296 -8.06 -8.51 19.12
C MET A 296 -8.22 -7.76 17.79
N VAL A 297 -7.77 -8.35 16.67
CA VAL A 297 -7.93 -7.75 15.35
C VAL A 297 -9.40 -7.67 14.96
N VAL A 298 -10.16 -8.76 15.16
CA VAL A 298 -11.61 -8.78 14.91
C VAL A 298 -12.33 -7.76 15.78
N ALA A 299 -11.99 -7.69 17.08
CA ALA A 299 -12.60 -6.72 18.00
C ALA A 299 -12.31 -5.26 17.61
N SER A 300 -11.10 -4.94 17.15
CA SER A 300 -10.71 -3.58 16.73
C SER A 300 -11.54 -3.07 15.56
N TYR A 301 -11.87 -3.93 14.61
CA TYR A 301 -12.73 -3.57 13.47
C TYR A 301 -14.21 -3.46 13.87
N LEU A 302 -14.70 -4.31 14.78
CA LEU A 302 -16.08 -4.25 15.25
C LEU A 302 -16.33 -3.06 16.20
N GLY A 303 -15.37 -2.75 17.08
CA GLY A 303 -15.45 -1.61 18.00
C GLY A 303 -15.53 -0.26 17.27
N SER A 304 -14.74 -0.07 16.23
CA SER A 304 -14.75 1.14 15.39
C SER A 304 -16.09 1.34 14.65
N SER A 305 -16.73 0.27 14.24
CA SER A 305 -18.06 0.31 13.60
C SER A 305 -19.17 0.71 14.58
N ALA A 306 -19.11 0.25 15.82
CA ALA A 306 -20.08 0.58 16.87
C ALA A 306 -19.99 2.07 17.29
N GLU A 307 -18.78 2.63 17.37
CA GLU A 307 -18.58 4.05 17.67
C GLU A 307 -19.05 4.98 16.55
N LEU A 308 -18.90 4.59 15.30
CA LEU A 308 -19.42 5.35 14.15
C LEU A 308 -20.95 5.37 14.13
N VAL A 309 -21.61 4.26 14.47
CA VAL A 309 -23.06 4.16 14.57
C VAL A 309 -23.57 5.00 15.74
N ALA A 310 -22.90 5.00 16.89
CA ALA A 310 -23.27 5.82 18.05
C ALA A 310 -23.14 7.32 17.77
N ARG A 311 -22.12 7.75 17.03
CA ARG A 311 -21.94 9.18 16.63
C ARG A 311 -22.94 9.62 15.58
N SER A 312 -23.41 8.75 14.68
CA SER A 312 -24.45 9.09 13.70
C SER A 312 -25.85 9.14 14.34
N GLY A 313 -26.13 8.29 15.34
CA GLY A 313 -27.40 8.27 16.08
C GLY A 313 -27.63 9.52 16.94
N SER A 314 -26.59 10.13 17.50
CA SER A 314 -26.72 11.35 18.31
C SER A 314 -26.98 12.62 17.48
N ARG A 315 -26.78 12.62 16.18
CA ARG A 315 -27.12 13.78 15.30
C ARG A 315 -28.58 13.83 14.87
N VAL A 316 -29.31 12.71 14.92
CA VAL A 316 -30.74 12.66 14.53
C VAL A 316 -31.65 13.15 15.65
N GLN A 317 -31.23 13.09 16.91
CA GLN A 317 -32.06 13.56 18.04
C GLN A 317 -31.97 15.07 18.30
N ALA A 318 -31.06 15.79 17.68
CA ALA A 318 -30.90 17.25 17.90
C ALA A 318 -31.74 18.14 16.97
N THR A 319 -32.44 17.58 15.98
CA THR A 319 -33.22 18.34 14.99
C THR A 319 -34.73 18.34 15.24
N ASP A 320 -35.26 17.56 16.20
CA ASP A 320 -36.71 17.48 16.47
C ASP A 320 -37.20 18.25 17.71
N ALA A 321 -36.34 19.03 18.38
CA ALA A 321 -36.73 19.79 19.59
C ALA A 321 -36.82 21.31 19.38
N GLY A 322 -37.01 21.78 18.15
CA GLY A 322 -37.04 23.22 17.83
C GLY A 322 -38.21 23.66 16.96
N GLY A 323 -39.44 23.34 17.36
CA GLY A 323 -40.61 23.86 16.63
C GLY A 323 -41.91 23.63 17.35
N LEU A 324 -42.25 24.55 18.27
CA LEU A 324 -43.61 24.92 18.64
C LEU A 324 -43.59 25.87 19.86
N SER A 325 -43.58 27.15 19.61
CA SER A 325 -44.31 28.19 20.38
C SER A 325 -44.31 29.49 19.60
#